data_1920fa2e5b38def651dd9261a4305630
#
_entry.id   1920fa2e5b38def651dd9261a4305630
#
_cell.length_a   1.000
_cell.length_b   1.000
_cell.length_c   1.000
_cell.angle_alpha   90.00
_cell.angle_beta   90.00
_cell.angle_gamma   90.00
#
_symmetry.space_group_name_H-M   'P 1'
#
loop_
_entity.id
_entity.type
_entity.pdbx_description
1 polymer ?
#
loop_
_entity_poly.entity_id
_entity_poly.type
_entity_poly.pdbx_seq_one_letter_code
_entity_poly.pdbx_strand_id
1 'polypeptide(L)'
;MTDERSGRDIYGEAYEEANEPIFSGIPTFLKLPQVDRDQLADEDVDIGILGAPLDTATTIRPGTRYGPRAVRAASTVPSPPYQHFNIETGVDPFDTYSVADTGDAAVSPGDTRQSQLNIEDAVYEVSEQATPIVIGGDHSISYPDIKGWAEANGYEDIGLIHFDCHADTGDEGLTGFEYDHGAWVKRVYDDDLMAGENYTLIGPRGFWPGPDTYEEMREAGMKWYTAMEVAGMALDDIVADAVERATDGTDAVWVSFDVDVMEPAYAPGTGEPEPGGLVPREAIYMVREVVKALDPDDFGFDVVEVSPAYDASDTNSYNGGITSGFANRLIIEVMGSMALAEQGLEEGSPIKPKEPLGPSESTATPADDD
;
A
#
# COMPACT_ATOMS: atom_id res chain seq x y z
N MET A 1 17.30 -1.12 -32.40
CA MET A 1 16.01 -1.83 -32.49
C MET A 1 15.71 -2.15 -31.05
N THR A 2 15.03 -1.23 -30.39
CA THR A 2 14.49 -1.42 -29.05
C THR A 2 13.36 -2.42 -29.19
N ASP A 3 13.52 -3.59 -28.60
CA ASP A 3 12.47 -4.59 -28.49
C ASP A 3 11.41 -3.98 -27.55
N GLU A 4 10.37 -3.43 -28.14
CA GLU A 4 9.20 -2.93 -27.40
C GLU A 4 8.41 -4.14 -26.88
N ARG A 5 8.90 -4.76 -25.82
CA ARG A 5 8.05 -5.64 -25.01
C ARG A 5 7.24 -4.74 -24.10
N SER A 6 6.05 -4.33 -24.56
CA SER A 6 5.06 -3.84 -23.61
C SER A 6 4.68 -4.97 -22.68
N GLY A 7 4.48 -4.73 -21.40
CA GLY A 7 4.01 -5.75 -20.46
C GLY A 7 2.75 -6.50 -20.92
N ARG A 8 1.98 -5.93 -21.85
CA ARG A 8 0.86 -6.54 -22.55
C ARG A 8 1.21 -7.82 -23.33
N ASP A 9 2.42 -7.90 -23.89
CA ASP A 9 2.78 -9.06 -24.72
C ASP A 9 2.94 -10.33 -23.88
N ILE A 10 3.35 -10.17 -22.62
CA ILE A 10 3.47 -11.29 -21.67
C ILE A 10 2.08 -11.77 -21.21
N TYR A 11 1.15 -10.83 -20.98
CA TYR A 11 -0.16 -11.13 -20.41
C TYR A 11 -1.24 -11.41 -21.46
N GLY A 12 -1.16 -10.77 -22.64
CA GLY A 12 -2.15 -10.91 -23.71
C GLY A 12 -2.28 -12.34 -24.21
N GLU A 13 -1.16 -12.98 -24.50
CA GLU A 13 -1.13 -14.36 -25.02
C GLU A 13 -1.61 -15.37 -23.97
N ALA A 14 -1.20 -15.23 -22.69
CA ALA A 14 -1.62 -16.13 -21.62
C ALA A 14 -3.14 -16.07 -21.36
N TYR A 15 -3.73 -14.89 -21.48
CA TYR A 15 -5.18 -14.70 -21.28
C TYR A 15 -6.00 -15.12 -22.49
N GLU A 16 -5.52 -14.91 -23.70
CA GLU A 16 -6.20 -15.35 -24.93
C GLU A 16 -6.22 -16.89 -25.04
N GLU A 17 -5.17 -17.56 -24.57
CA GLU A 17 -5.08 -19.03 -24.56
C GLU A 17 -5.90 -19.68 -23.43
N ALA A 18 -5.96 -19.04 -22.24
CA ALA A 18 -6.62 -19.63 -21.08
C ALA A 18 -8.15 -19.63 -21.20
N ASN A 19 -8.73 -18.64 -21.88
CA ASN A 19 -10.19 -18.47 -22.04
C ASN A 19 -10.97 -18.61 -20.71
N GLU A 20 -10.30 -18.28 -19.58
CA GLU A 20 -10.85 -18.42 -18.24
C GLU A 20 -11.53 -17.13 -17.79
N PRO A 21 -12.79 -17.21 -17.33
CA PRO A 21 -13.44 -16.06 -16.74
C PRO A 21 -12.71 -15.60 -15.47
N ILE A 22 -12.69 -14.30 -15.19
CA ILE A 22 -12.02 -13.70 -14.02
C ILE A 22 -12.43 -14.31 -12.67
N PHE A 23 -13.62 -14.89 -12.58
CA PHE A 23 -14.16 -15.52 -11.38
C PHE A 23 -13.78 -17.01 -11.25
N SER A 24 -13.02 -17.57 -12.18
CA SER A 24 -12.60 -18.98 -12.18
C SER A 24 -11.09 -19.13 -11.99
N GLY A 25 -10.62 -20.33 -11.76
CA GLY A 25 -9.20 -20.65 -11.60
C GLY A 25 -8.58 -20.19 -10.29
N ILE A 26 -7.25 -20.15 -10.24
CA ILE A 26 -6.50 -19.72 -9.06
C ILE A 26 -6.57 -18.18 -8.94
N PRO A 27 -6.95 -17.62 -7.78
CA PRO A 27 -6.99 -16.19 -7.59
C PRO A 27 -5.58 -15.64 -7.31
N THR A 28 -4.84 -15.28 -8.34
CA THR A 28 -3.67 -14.41 -8.24
C THR A 28 -4.13 -12.95 -8.23
N PHE A 29 -3.26 -12.02 -7.81
CA PHE A 29 -3.56 -10.59 -7.87
C PHE A 29 -3.83 -10.16 -9.31
N LEU A 30 -5.00 -9.57 -9.59
CA LEU A 30 -5.47 -9.19 -10.94
C LEU A 30 -5.35 -10.30 -12.00
N LYS A 31 -5.33 -11.56 -11.60
CA LYS A 31 -5.05 -12.69 -12.51
C LYS A 31 -3.67 -12.62 -13.19
N LEU A 32 -2.73 -11.92 -12.59
CA LEU A 32 -1.34 -11.88 -13.06
C LEU A 32 -0.72 -13.28 -13.03
N PRO A 33 0.31 -13.54 -13.84
CA PRO A 33 1.08 -14.77 -13.75
C PRO A 33 1.59 -14.98 -12.33
N GLN A 34 1.56 -16.22 -11.88
CA GLN A 34 2.30 -16.60 -10.68
C GLN A 34 3.70 -17.00 -11.10
N VAL A 35 4.70 -16.33 -10.54
CA VAL A 35 6.12 -16.58 -10.78
C VAL A 35 6.79 -16.96 -9.46
N ASP A 36 7.52 -18.07 -9.43
CA ASP A 36 8.28 -18.43 -8.26
C ASP A 36 9.42 -17.43 -8.04
N ARG A 37 9.68 -17.03 -6.79
CA ARG A 37 10.64 -15.97 -6.46
C ARG A 37 12.05 -16.20 -7.01
N ASP A 38 12.49 -17.45 -7.11
CA ASP A 38 13.79 -17.81 -7.70
C ASP A 38 13.84 -17.71 -9.24
N GLN A 39 12.71 -17.39 -9.89
CA GLN A 39 12.57 -17.25 -11.34
C GLN A 39 12.33 -15.80 -11.78
N LEU A 40 12.20 -14.85 -10.87
CA LEU A 40 11.88 -13.44 -11.19
C LEU A 40 12.88 -12.82 -12.17
N ALA A 41 14.18 -13.10 -11.99
CA ALA A 41 15.23 -12.60 -12.89
C ALA A 41 15.13 -13.18 -14.31
N ASP A 42 14.71 -14.44 -14.44
CA ASP A 42 14.59 -15.10 -15.73
C ASP A 42 13.34 -14.62 -16.51
N GLU A 43 12.30 -14.18 -15.77
CA GLU A 43 11.01 -13.73 -16.32
C GLU A 43 10.94 -12.19 -16.49
N ASP A 44 12.01 -11.45 -16.18
CA ASP A 44 12.10 -9.99 -16.38
C ASP A 44 10.96 -9.23 -15.66
N VAL A 45 10.75 -9.53 -14.37
CA VAL A 45 9.68 -8.95 -13.55
C VAL A 45 10.16 -7.67 -12.86
N ASP A 46 9.43 -6.58 -13.05
CA ASP A 46 9.73 -5.27 -12.42
C ASP A 46 9.10 -5.12 -11.03
N ILE A 47 7.89 -5.67 -10.83
CA ILE A 47 7.16 -5.58 -9.56
C ILE A 47 6.68 -6.97 -9.12
N GLY A 48 7.05 -7.36 -7.90
CA GLY A 48 6.62 -8.62 -7.28
C GLY A 48 5.54 -8.42 -6.22
N ILE A 49 4.34 -9.00 -6.42
CA ILE A 49 3.27 -8.98 -5.42
C ILE A 49 3.43 -10.18 -4.49
N LEU A 50 3.77 -9.93 -3.23
CA LEU A 50 3.99 -10.96 -2.21
C LEU A 50 2.90 -10.95 -1.15
N GLY A 51 2.39 -12.09 -0.73
CA GLY A 51 1.52 -12.20 0.44
C GLY A 51 2.29 -12.55 1.71
N ALA A 52 1.97 -11.91 2.84
CA ALA A 52 2.50 -12.20 4.17
C ALA A 52 1.38 -12.60 5.15
N PRO A 53 0.85 -13.84 5.11
CA PRO A 53 -0.39 -14.24 5.79
C PRO A 53 -0.18 -14.54 7.29
N LEU A 54 0.28 -13.54 8.06
CA LEU A 54 0.52 -13.61 9.50
C LEU A 54 -0.60 -12.87 10.28
N ASP A 55 -1.06 -13.41 11.41
CA ASP A 55 -1.95 -12.71 12.36
C ASP A 55 -1.74 -13.18 13.80
N THR A 56 -0.56 -13.71 14.11
CA THR A 56 -0.24 -14.20 15.44
C THR A 56 0.40 -13.14 16.33
N ALA A 57 0.64 -11.95 15.80
CA ALA A 57 1.06 -10.77 16.54
C ALA A 57 -0.08 -9.77 16.83
N THR A 58 -1.29 -10.05 16.38
CA THR A 58 -2.51 -9.25 16.61
C THR A 58 -2.95 -9.31 18.07
N THR A 59 -3.37 -8.18 18.63
CA THR A 59 -3.79 -8.07 20.03
C THR A 59 -5.27 -8.33 20.29
N ILE A 60 -6.18 -7.85 19.41
CA ILE A 60 -7.63 -7.87 19.69
C ILE A 60 -8.38 -8.83 18.78
N ARG A 61 -8.41 -8.58 17.47
CA ARG A 61 -9.23 -9.33 16.52
C ARG A 61 -8.39 -9.98 15.43
N PRO A 62 -8.02 -11.28 15.56
CA PRO A 62 -7.26 -11.97 14.52
C PRO A 62 -8.11 -12.22 13.27
N GLY A 63 -7.47 -12.45 12.15
CA GLY A 63 -8.10 -12.74 10.87
C GLY A 63 -7.34 -12.21 9.67
N THR A 64 -6.32 -11.37 9.91
CA THR A 64 -5.52 -10.75 8.86
C THR A 64 -4.66 -11.75 8.08
N ARG A 65 -4.40 -12.96 8.60
CA ARG A 65 -3.83 -14.07 7.83
C ARG A 65 -4.59 -14.41 6.55
N TYR A 66 -5.85 -14.00 6.45
CA TYR A 66 -6.67 -14.16 5.25
C TYR A 66 -6.66 -12.93 4.35
N GLY A 67 -5.98 -11.85 4.74
CA GLY A 67 -5.85 -10.60 4.01
C GLY A 67 -5.31 -10.80 2.60
N PRO A 68 -4.13 -11.43 2.41
CA PRO A 68 -3.55 -11.63 1.08
C PRO A 68 -4.50 -12.34 0.12
N ARG A 69 -5.14 -13.39 0.59
CA ARG A 69 -6.13 -14.13 -0.21
C ARG A 69 -7.36 -13.28 -0.55
N ALA A 70 -7.86 -12.49 0.40
CA ALA A 70 -9.05 -11.67 0.20
C ALA A 70 -8.79 -10.52 -0.77
N VAL A 71 -7.63 -9.86 -0.68
CA VAL A 71 -7.21 -8.79 -1.59
C VAL A 71 -7.03 -9.32 -3.01
N ARG A 72 -6.43 -10.51 -3.19
CA ARG A 72 -6.35 -11.18 -4.49
C ARG A 72 -7.73 -11.52 -5.05
N ALA A 73 -8.63 -12.02 -4.22
CA ALA A 73 -10.00 -12.32 -4.64
C ALA A 73 -10.78 -11.04 -5.01
N ALA A 74 -10.54 -9.93 -4.33
CA ALA A 74 -11.14 -8.62 -4.62
C ALA A 74 -10.64 -8.01 -5.93
N SER A 75 -9.46 -8.41 -6.42
CA SER A 75 -8.84 -7.87 -7.63
C SER A 75 -9.61 -8.15 -8.93
N THR A 76 -10.65 -8.93 -8.85
CA THR A 76 -11.50 -9.22 -10.00
C THR A 76 -12.61 -8.20 -10.25
N VAL A 77 -12.70 -7.13 -9.42
CA VAL A 77 -13.67 -6.05 -9.56
C VAL A 77 -12.95 -4.71 -9.47
N PRO A 78 -13.24 -3.77 -10.31
CA PRO A 78 -14.01 -3.74 -11.55
C PRO A 78 -13.13 -3.87 -12.80
N SER A 79 -11.88 -4.28 -12.65
CA SER A 79 -10.95 -4.37 -13.77
C SER A 79 -11.19 -5.64 -14.57
N PRO A 80 -11.68 -5.55 -15.79
CA PRO A 80 -11.46 -6.63 -16.72
C PRO A 80 -9.95 -6.86 -16.82
N PRO A 81 -9.47 -8.12 -16.96
CA PRO A 81 -8.03 -8.39 -17.07
C PRO A 81 -7.33 -7.70 -18.24
N TYR A 82 -8.02 -6.86 -18.97
CA TYR A 82 -7.57 -6.24 -20.21
C TYR A 82 -7.53 -4.72 -20.21
N GLN A 83 -7.95 -4.04 -19.12
CA GLN A 83 -7.95 -2.58 -19.07
C GLN A 83 -7.71 -2.09 -17.64
N HIS A 84 -6.49 -1.68 -17.36
CA HIS A 84 -6.11 -1.05 -16.09
C HIS A 84 -5.88 0.45 -16.23
N PHE A 85 -6.29 1.01 -17.37
CA PHE A 85 -6.18 2.43 -17.63
C PHE A 85 -6.96 3.25 -16.60
N ASN A 86 -6.24 4.03 -15.83
CA ASN A 86 -6.84 4.91 -14.83
C ASN A 86 -7.31 6.22 -15.50
N ILE A 87 -8.63 6.46 -15.47
CA ILE A 87 -9.22 7.63 -16.09
C ILE A 87 -8.85 8.97 -15.41
N GLU A 88 -8.31 8.94 -14.21
CA GLU A 88 -7.92 10.14 -13.46
C GLU A 88 -6.46 10.50 -13.73
N THR A 89 -5.58 9.52 -13.76
CA THR A 89 -4.14 9.70 -14.00
C THR A 89 -3.78 9.64 -15.47
N GLY A 90 -4.50 8.88 -16.26
CA GLY A 90 -4.26 8.73 -17.69
C GLY A 90 -3.24 7.67 -18.05
N VAL A 91 -2.85 6.82 -17.10
CA VAL A 91 -1.88 5.74 -17.30
C VAL A 91 -2.48 4.36 -17.06
N ASP A 92 -1.89 3.38 -17.70
CA ASP A 92 -2.05 1.95 -17.40
C ASP A 92 -0.68 1.47 -16.88
N PRO A 93 -0.56 1.03 -15.61
CA PRO A 93 0.73 0.62 -15.05
C PRO A 93 1.38 -0.54 -15.81
N PHE A 94 0.58 -1.39 -16.44
CA PHE A 94 1.07 -2.54 -17.20
C PHE A 94 1.59 -2.17 -18.60
N ASP A 95 1.45 -0.92 -19.03
CA ASP A 95 2.16 -0.40 -20.18
C ASP A 95 3.63 -0.02 -19.83
N THR A 96 3.94 0.09 -18.53
CA THR A 96 5.27 0.45 -18.00
C THR A 96 5.98 -0.73 -17.37
N TYR A 97 5.29 -1.48 -16.50
CA TYR A 97 5.88 -2.52 -15.66
C TYR A 97 5.39 -3.92 -15.99
N SER A 98 6.30 -4.87 -15.93
CA SER A 98 6.02 -6.30 -15.84
C SER A 98 5.76 -6.66 -14.39
N VAL A 99 4.56 -7.17 -14.07
CA VAL A 99 4.14 -7.45 -12.69
C VAL A 99 3.78 -8.91 -12.53
N ALA A 100 4.25 -9.55 -11.47
CA ALA A 100 3.92 -10.94 -11.16
C ALA A 100 3.41 -11.11 -9.71
N ASP A 101 2.55 -12.11 -9.51
CA ASP A 101 2.19 -12.58 -8.17
C ASP A 101 3.22 -13.64 -7.75
N THR A 102 3.96 -13.38 -6.67
CA THR A 102 5.04 -14.26 -6.19
C THR A 102 4.57 -15.25 -5.12
N GLY A 103 3.25 -15.35 -4.94
CA GLY A 103 2.64 -16.22 -3.94
C GLY A 103 2.72 -15.65 -2.52
N ASP A 104 2.75 -16.53 -1.54
CA ASP A 104 2.80 -16.15 -0.12
C ASP A 104 4.13 -16.57 0.52
N ALA A 105 4.61 -15.76 1.48
CA ALA A 105 5.67 -16.16 2.38
C ALA A 105 5.24 -17.35 3.26
N ALA A 106 6.17 -18.21 3.59
CA ALA A 106 5.89 -19.35 4.46
C ALA A 106 5.70 -18.91 5.91
N VAL A 107 4.54 -19.17 6.49
CA VAL A 107 4.24 -18.85 7.89
C VAL A 107 4.13 -20.11 8.74
N SER A 108 4.58 -20.02 9.98
CA SER A 108 4.48 -21.06 11.00
C SER A 108 3.39 -20.66 12.01
N PRO A 109 2.18 -21.23 11.94
CA PRO A 109 1.04 -20.75 12.75
C PRO A 109 1.24 -20.78 14.27
N GLY A 110 2.26 -21.47 14.76
CA GLY A 110 2.58 -21.58 16.19
C GLY A 110 3.83 -20.81 16.61
N ASP A 111 4.45 -20.08 15.68
CA ASP A 111 5.71 -19.38 15.93
C ASP A 111 5.76 -18.06 15.13
N THR A 112 5.42 -16.97 15.81
CA THR A 112 5.37 -15.64 15.22
C THR A 112 6.74 -15.21 14.73
N ARG A 113 7.78 -15.37 15.54
CA ARG A 113 9.13 -14.91 15.16
C ARG A 113 9.69 -15.70 13.98
N GLN A 114 9.47 -17.02 13.94
CA GLN A 114 9.87 -17.81 12.78
C GLN A 114 9.13 -17.41 11.52
N SER A 115 7.86 -17.06 11.64
CA SER A 115 7.07 -16.55 10.51
C SER A 115 7.62 -15.22 10.00
N GLN A 116 7.97 -14.29 10.89
CA GLN A 116 8.58 -13.02 10.52
C GLN A 116 9.93 -13.21 9.82
N LEU A 117 10.78 -14.11 10.30
CA LEU A 117 12.03 -14.43 9.62
C LEU A 117 11.81 -15.01 8.22
N ASN A 118 10.80 -15.87 8.05
CA ASN A 118 10.47 -16.40 6.73
C ASN A 118 9.87 -15.32 5.79
N ILE A 119 9.21 -14.30 6.34
CA ILE A 119 8.72 -13.14 5.57
C ILE A 119 9.92 -12.27 5.16
N GLU A 120 10.85 -11.98 6.07
CA GLU A 120 12.10 -11.29 5.79
C GLU A 120 12.85 -11.95 4.61
N ASP A 121 13.06 -13.28 4.68
CA ASP A 121 13.69 -14.06 3.61
C ASP A 121 12.90 -13.93 2.28
N ALA A 122 11.57 -13.99 2.32
CA ALA A 122 10.74 -13.93 1.12
C ALA A 122 10.74 -12.54 0.46
N VAL A 123 10.75 -11.47 1.26
CA VAL A 123 10.87 -10.09 0.75
C VAL A 123 12.27 -9.87 0.20
N TYR A 124 13.30 -10.37 0.88
CA TYR A 124 14.67 -10.34 0.37
C TYR A 124 14.76 -10.98 -1.02
N GLU A 125 14.23 -12.21 -1.21
CA GLU A 125 14.23 -12.91 -2.49
C GLU A 125 13.53 -12.11 -3.61
N VAL A 126 12.41 -11.43 -3.31
CA VAL A 126 11.72 -10.56 -4.29
C VAL A 126 12.57 -9.34 -4.59
N SER A 127 13.10 -8.69 -3.56
CA SER A 127 13.77 -7.40 -3.66
C SER A 127 15.15 -7.46 -4.35
N GLU A 128 15.76 -8.65 -4.45
CA GLU A 128 16.95 -8.84 -5.27
C GLU A 128 16.69 -8.63 -6.77
N GLN A 129 15.44 -8.68 -7.21
CA GLN A 129 15.09 -8.72 -8.63
C GLN A 129 13.96 -7.78 -9.04
N ALA A 130 13.09 -7.37 -8.12
CA ALA A 130 11.88 -6.62 -8.39
C ALA A 130 11.50 -5.71 -7.22
N THR A 131 10.76 -4.65 -7.47
CA THR A 131 10.17 -3.81 -6.42
C THR A 131 9.10 -4.61 -5.66
N PRO A 132 9.21 -4.78 -4.32
CA PRO A 132 8.24 -5.54 -3.56
C PRO A 132 6.98 -4.70 -3.27
N ILE A 133 5.81 -5.29 -3.51
CA ILE A 133 4.53 -4.83 -2.98
C ILE A 133 3.97 -5.96 -2.11
N VAL A 134 3.89 -5.73 -0.79
CA VAL A 134 3.48 -6.77 0.15
C VAL A 134 2.02 -6.60 0.56
N ILE A 135 1.27 -7.69 0.51
CA ILE A 135 -0.10 -7.76 1.03
C ILE A 135 -0.04 -8.46 2.37
N GLY A 136 -0.24 -7.71 3.43
CA GLY A 136 -0.08 -8.19 4.78
C GLY A 136 -1.22 -9.01 5.31
N GLY A 137 -0.89 -9.56 6.31
CA GLY A 137 -1.26 -9.95 7.59
C GLY A 137 -1.40 -8.78 8.57
N ASP A 138 -1.06 -9.04 9.82
CA ASP A 138 -1.00 -8.01 10.85
C ASP A 138 0.23 -7.09 10.64
N HIS A 139 0.21 -5.89 11.22
CA HIS A 139 1.22 -4.87 10.96
C HIS A 139 2.64 -5.24 11.42
N SER A 140 2.81 -6.31 12.19
CA SER A 140 4.14 -6.78 12.59
C SER A 140 5.01 -7.24 11.41
N ILE A 141 4.39 -7.46 10.23
CA ILE A 141 5.12 -7.88 9.03
C ILE A 141 5.96 -6.76 8.42
N SER A 142 5.61 -5.50 8.65
CA SER A 142 6.33 -4.37 8.03
C SER A 142 7.78 -4.26 8.52
N TYR A 143 8.09 -4.69 9.75
CA TYR A 143 9.47 -4.76 10.20
C TYR A 143 10.33 -5.77 9.39
N PRO A 144 9.96 -7.06 9.27
CA PRO A 144 10.71 -7.98 8.42
C PRO A 144 10.64 -7.63 6.93
N ASP A 145 9.58 -6.99 6.44
CA ASP A 145 9.49 -6.53 5.05
C ASP A 145 10.56 -5.49 4.75
N ILE A 146 10.64 -4.44 5.57
CA ILE A 146 11.64 -3.36 5.45
C ILE A 146 13.05 -3.94 5.57
N LYS A 147 13.26 -4.85 6.50
CA LYS A 147 14.57 -5.44 6.75
C LYS A 147 15.06 -6.29 5.59
N GLY A 148 14.21 -7.18 5.06
CA GLY A 148 14.53 -7.99 3.91
C GLY A 148 14.80 -7.15 2.66
N TRP A 149 13.98 -6.11 2.44
CA TRP A 149 14.15 -5.16 1.33
C TRP A 149 15.44 -4.34 1.44
N ALA A 150 15.73 -3.79 2.62
CA ALA A 150 16.94 -3.02 2.85
C ALA A 150 18.21 -3.89 2.69
N GLU A 151 18.20 -5.12 3.20
CA GLU A 151 19.33 -6.04 3.05
C GLU A 151 19.58 -6.41 1.59
N ALA A 152 18.54 -6.70 0.81
CA ALA A 152 18.65 -7.09 -0.60
C ALA A 152 19.29 -5.98 -1.46
N ASN A 153 18.97 -4.71 -1.17
CA ASN A 153 19.42 -3.56 -1.93
C ASN A 153 20.65 -2.87 -1.32
N GLY A 154 21.00 -3.22 -0.08
CA GLY A 154 22.13 -2.62 0.63
C GLY A 154 21.84 -1.21 1.15
N TYR A 155 20.57 -0.90 1.47
CA TYR A 155 20.17 0.35 2.09
C TYR A 155 20.54 0.35 3.58
N GLU A 156 21.11 1.44 4.06
CA GLU A 156 21.51 1.63 5.45
C GLU A 156 20.60 2.64 6.16
N ASP A 157 20.12 3.65 5.44
CA ASP A 157 19.24 4.70 5.96
C ASP A 157 17.96 4.78 5.10
N ILE A 158 16.81 4.45 5.67
CA ILE A 158 15.52 4.51 4.98
C ILE A 158 14.62 5.63 5.52
N GLY A 159 13.79 6.16 4.64
CA GLY A 159 12.62 6.96 5.02
C GLY A 159 11.39 6.09 5.19
N LEU A 160 10.50 6.47 6.12
CA LEU A 160 9.28 5.73 6.37
C LEU A 160 8.07 6.68 6.42
N ILE A 161 7.12 6.45 5.50
CA ILE A 161 5.81 7.11 5.52
C ILE A 161 4.75 6.08 5.91
N HIS A 162 4.11 6.31 7.05
CA HIS A 162 3.23 5.37 7.70
C HIS A 162 1.80 5.94 7.78
N PHE A 163 0.84 5.28 7.14
CA PHE A 163 -0.58 5.58 7.23
C PHE A 163 -1.24 4.64 8.20
N ASP A 164 -1.70 5.15 9.35
CA ASP A 164 -2.24 4.32 10.43
C ASP A 164 -3.06 5.15 11.42
N CYS A 165 -4.00 4.53 12.11
CA CYS A 165 -4.64 5.15 13.24
C CYS A 165 -3.87 4.96 14.56
N HIS A 166 -2.87 4.09 14.57
CA HIS A 166 -1.99 3.80 15.72
C HIS A 166 -0.57 4.28 15.48
N ALA A 167 0.23 4.37 16.53
CA ALA A 167 1.63 4.81 16.41
C ALA A 167 2.59 3.65 16.15
N ASP A 168 2.29 2.46 16.63
CA ASP A 168 3.05 1.22 16.52
C ASP A 168 4.53 1.30 16.94
N THR A 169 4.80 2.24 17.85
CA THR A 169 6.14 2.56 18.38
C THR A 169 6.36 2.02 19.80
N GLY A 170 5.56 1.04 20.24
CA GLY A 170 5.71 0.42 21.54
C GLY A 170 6.98 -0.41 21.67
N ASP A 171 7.58 -0.45 22.87
CA ASP A 171 8.68 -1.38 23.17
C ASP A 171 8.23 -2.84 23.13
N GLU A 172 7.08 -3.08 23.72
CA GLU A 172 6.34 -4.33 23.76
C GLU A 172 4.90 -3.97 23.48
N GLY A 173 4.24 -4.56 22.51
CA GLY A 173 2.83 -4.30 22.31
C GLY A 173 1.98 -4.67 23.53
N LEU A 174 0.67 -4.58 23.43
CA LEU A 174 -0.25 -4.95 24.53
C LEU A 174 -0.08 -6.39 24.99
N THR A 175 0.52 -7.24 24.17
CA THR A 175 0.78 -8.66 24.50
C THR A 175 2.01 -8.87 25.37
N GLY A 176 2.87 -7.86 25.54
CA GLY A 176 4.19 -8.00 26.15
C GLY A 176 5.20 -8.72 25.25
N PHE A 177 4.99 -8.68 23.93
CA PHE A 177 5.86 -9.25 22.91
C PHE A 177 6.47 -8.14 22.05
N GLU A 178 7.79 -8.09 22.00
CA GLU A 178 8.54 -7.02 21.31
C GLU A 178 8.37 -7.02 19.78
N TYR A 179 7.86 -8.09 19.19
CA TYR A 179 7.58 -8.22 17.76
C TYR A 179 6.07 -8.28 17.47
N ASP A 180 5.30 -7.62 18.31
CA ASP A 180 3.85 -7.44 18.20
C ASP A 180 3.53 -6.38 17.12
N HIS A 181 2.31 -6.37 16.60
CA HIS A 181 1.91 -5.43 15.54
C HIS A 181 1.96 -3.97 15.98
N GLY A 182 1.82 -3.68 17.28
CA GLY A 182 1.98 -2.32 17.84
C GLY A 182 3.42 -1.92 18.18
N ALA A 183 4.42 -2.69 17.75
CA ALA A 183 5.84 -2.48 18.10
C ALA A 183 6.79 -2.46 16.90
N TRP A 184 6.32 -2.64 15.69
CA TRP A 184 7.15 -2.83 14.51
C TRP A 184 7.98 -1.59 14.13
N VAL A 185 7.41 -0.38 14.24
CA VAL A 185 8.14 0.88 13.98
C VAL A 185 9.33 1.01 14.94
N LYS A 186 9.12 0.64 16.21
CA LYS A 186 10.21 0.65 17.20
C LYS A 186 11.34 -0.30 16.82
N ARG A 187 11.03 -1.46 16.22
CA ARG A 187 12.06 -2.41 15.75
C ARG A 187 12.88 -1.86 14.61
N VAL A 188 12.24 -1.18 13.64
CA VAL A 188 12.95 -0.50 12.54
C VAL A 188 13.89 0.57 13.08
N TYR A 189 13.42 1.37 14.05
CA TYR A 189 14.20 2.42 14.71
C TYR A 189 15.36 1.86 15.55
N ASP A 190 15.12 0.81 16.33
CA ASP A 190 16.13 0.20 17.22
C ASP A 190 17.24 -0.53 16.45
N ASP A 191 16.96 -1.01 15.24
CA ASP A 191 17.94 -1.62 14.34
C ASP A 191 18.75 -0.58 13.54
N ASP A 192 18.59 0.72 13.85
CA ASP A 192 19.23 1.86 13.18
C ASP A 192 18.99 1.91 11.66
N LEU A 193 17.89 1.31 11.16
CA LEU A 193 17.51 1.36 9.74
C LEU A 193 16.84 2.69 9.37
N MET A 194 16.30 3.41 10.34
CA MET A 194 15.57 4.67 10.14
C MET A 194 15.92 5.67 11.25
N ALA A 195 16.28 6.89 10.87
CA ALA A 195 16.32 7.99 11.84
C ALA A 195 14.90 8.51 12.11
N GLY A 196 14.63 8.98 13.34
CA GLY A 196 13.30 9.48 13.68
C GLY A 196 12.87 10.68 12.85
N GLU A 197 13.82 11.50 12.42
CA GLU A 197 13.59 12.64 11.51
C GLU A 197 13.05 12.20 10.14
N ASN A 198 13.32 10.98 9.71
CA ASN A 198 12.88 10.42 8.43
C ASN A 198 11.55 9.66 8.50
N TYR A 199 10.89 9.72 9.66
CA TYR A 199 9.59 9.09 9.89
C TYR A 199 8.44 10.09 9.92
N THR A 200 7.35 9.75 9.22
CA THR A 200 6.07 10.49 9.30
C THR A 200 4.89 9.52 9.41
N LEU A 201 4.09 9.69 10.47
CA LEU A 201 2.83 8.98 10.68
C LEU A 201 1.65 9.87 10.28
N ILE A 202 0.71 9.33 9.50
CA ILE A 202 -0.47 10.04 8.99
C ILE A 202 -1.74 9.31 9.44
N GLY A 203 -2.56 9.97 10.25
CA GLY A 203 -3.86 9.48 10.64
C GLY A 203 -4.07 9.07 12.10
N PRO A 204 -3.07 9.18 13.03
CA PRO A 204 -3.25 8.71 14.39
C PRO A 204 -4.43 9.39 15.08
N ARG A 205 -5.18 8.60 15.85
CA ARG A 205 -6.35 9.06 16.59
C ARG A 205 -6.71 8.13 17.73
N GLY A 206 -7.81 8.41 18.43
CA GLY A 206 -8.30 7.56 19.50
C GLY A 206 -7.61 7.82 20.85
N PHE A 207 -7.45 6.78 21.63
CA PHE A 207 -7.06 6.88 23.05
C PHE A 207 -5.80 6.06 23.38
N TRP A 208 -5.20 5.42 22.43
CA TRP A 208 -3.99 4.61 22.55
C TRP A 208 -3.01 4.95 21.42
N PRO A 209 -1.70 4.93 21.65
CA PRO A 209 -1.01 4.75 22.92
C PRO A 209 -1.10 5.96 23.84
N GLY A 210 -0.54 5.83 25.06
CA GLY A 210 -0.53 6.92 26.04
C GLY A 210 0.41 8.09 25.68
N PRO A 211 0.38 9.17 26.47
CA PRO A 211 1.16 10.37 26.16
C PRO A 211 2.68 10.15 26.19
N ASP A 212 3.15 9.20 26.98
CA ASP A 212 4.59 8.92 27.11
C ASP A 212 5.19 8.44 25.77
N THR A 213 4.46 7.62 25.01
CA THR A 213 4.87 7.16 23.67
C THR A 213 5.03 8.33 22.70
N TYR A 214 4.08 9.26 22.69
CA TYR A 214 4.20 10.47 21.83
C TYR A 214 5.31 11.42 22.28
N GLU A 215 5.68 11.42 23.57
CA GLU A 215 6.85 12.17 24.04
C GLU A 215 8.14 11.54 23.53
N GLU A 216 8.26 10.20 23.60
CA GLU A 216 9.40 9.45 23.06
C GLU A 216 9.53 9.64 21.55
N MET A 217 8.44 9.57 20.79
CA MET A 217 8.42 9.88 19.36
C MET A 217 8.93 11.29 19.06
N ARG A 218 8.51 12.28 19.86
CA ARG A 218 8.96 13.68 19.72
C ARG A 218 10.45 13.82 20.03
N GLU A 219 10.93 13.15 21.08
CA GLU A 219 12.35 13.15 21.45
C GLU A 219 13.22 12.49 20.38
N ALA A 220 12.69 11.47 19.70
CA ALA A 220 13.32 10.82 18.54
C ALA A 220 13.27 11.66 17.25
N GLY A 221 12.54 12.77 17.21
CA GLY A 221 12.40 13.60 16.01
C GLY A 221 11.29 13.16 15.06
N MET A 222 10.51 12.15 15.45
CA MET A 222 9.40 11.62 14.63
C MET A 222 8.27 12.63 14.47
N LYS A 223 7.62 12.62 13.32
CA LYS A 223 6.51 13.49 12.96
C LYS A 223 5.22 12.71 12.85
N TRP A 224 4.10 13.36 13.19
CA TRP A 224 2.76 12.82 12.89
C TRP A 224 1.77 13.92 12.55
N TYR A 225 0.75 13.53 11.79
CA TYR A 225 -0.42 14.32 11.45
C TYR A 225 -1.66 13.55 11.89
N THR A 226 -2.34 14.02 12.94
CA THR A 226 -3.58 13.38 13.41
C THR A 226 -4.66 13.41 12.34
N ALA A 227 -5.63 12.47 12.38
CA ALA A 227 -6.75 12.47 11.43
C ALA A 227 -7.52 13.80 11.41
N MET A 228 -7.57 14.52 12.53
CA MET A 228 -8.20 15.86 12.60
C MET A 228 -7.37 16.94 11.91
N GLU A 229 -6.03 16.84 11.95
CA GLU A 229 -5.16 17.74 11.19
C GLU A 229 -5.26 17.46 9.70
N VAL A 230 -5.28 16.17 9.29
CA VAL A 230 -5.52 15.77 7.89
C VAL A 230 -6.84 16.35 7.37
N ALA A 231 -7.91 16.30 8.16
CA ALA A 231 -9.20 16.88 7.78
C ALA A 231 -9.22 18.42 7.69
N GLY A 232 -8.27 19.10 8.34
CA GLY A 232 -8.22 20.57 8.46
C GLY A 232 -7.13 21.27 7.65
N MET A 233 -6.13 20.54 7.16
CA MET A 233 -4.99 21.05 6.38
C MET A 233 -5.16 20.78 4.89
N ALA A 234 -4.35 21.42 4.07
CA ALA A 234 -4.21 21.02 2.68
C ALA A 234 -3.42 19.69 2.63
N LEU A 235 -3.95 18.70 1.91
CA LEU A 235 -3.29 17.38 1.82
C LEU A 235 -1.91 17.49 1.15
N ASP A 236 -1.77 18.41 0.19
CA ASP A 236 -0.49 18.68 -0.48
C ASP A 236 0.61 19.11 0.50
N ASP A 237 0.27 19.92 1.51
CA ASP A 237 1.24 20.38 2.50
C ASP A 237 1.73 19.22 3.39
N ILE A 238 0.82 18.29 3.74
CA ILE A 238 1.15 17.09 4.51
C ILE A 238 2.02 16.13 3.70
N VAL A 239 1.64 15.89 2.44
CA VAL A 239 2.40 15.03 1.53
C VAL A 239 3.80 15.60 1.29
N ALA A 240 3.91 16.89 1.01
CA ALA A 240 5.19 17.54 0.77
C ALA A 240 6.14 17.43 1.97
N ASP A 241 5.64 17.66 3.20
CA ASP A 241 6.45 17.51 4.42
C ASP A 241 6.83 16.04 4.66
N ALA A 242 5.91 15.09 4.44
CA ALA A 242 6.19 13.67 4.61
C ALA A 242 7.26 13.17 3.62
N VAL A 243 7.16 13.56 2.35
CA VAL A 243 8.14 13.20 1.32
C VAL A 243 9.49 13.87 1.60
N GLU A 244 9.52 15.19 1.89
CA GLU A 244 10.76 15.90 2.22
C GLU A 244 11.50 15.22 3.36
N ARG A 245 10.80 14.86 4.44
CA ARG A 245 11.38 14.17 5.59
C ARG A 245 11.88 12.76 5.24
N ALA A 246 11.06 11.99 4.54
CA ALA A 246 11.40 10.61 4.19
C ALA A 246 12.59 10.52 3.22
N THR A 247 12.83 11.55 2.40
CA THR A 247 13.91 11.57 1.42
C THR A 247 15.15 12.37 1.84
N ASP A 248 15.14 12.99 3.03
CA ASP A 248 16.27 13.82 3.50
C ASP A 248 17.44 12.97 3.98
N GLY A 249 18.34 12.67 3.08
CA GLY A 249 19.58 11.92 3.35
C GLY A 249 19.40 10.42 3.48
N THR A 250 18.28 9.88 3.03
CA THR A 250 17.99 8.44 3.01
C THR A 250 18.37 7.80 1.67
N ASP A 251 18.58 6.50 1.69
CA ASP A 251 18.88 5.71 0.49
C ASP A 251 17.59 5.41 -0.28
N ALA A 252 16.50 5.16 0.42
CA ALA A 252 15.24 4.71 -0.16
C ALA A 252 14.05 4.98 0.79
N VAL A 253 12.81 4.82 0.30
CA VAL A 253 11.60 5.08 1.09
C VAL A 253 10.66 3.88 1.09
N TRP A 254 10.24 3.46 2.29
CA TRP A 254 9.15 2.51 2.47
C TRP A 254 7.85 3.24 2.80
N VAL A 255 6.75 2.82 2.18
CA VAL A 255 5.41 3.33 2.51
C VAL A 255 4.58 2.18 3.05
N SER A 256 4.15 2.28 4.30
CA SER A 256 3.28 1.29 4.94
C SER A 256 1.87 1.85 5.10
N PHE A 257 0.88 1.05 4.73
CA PHE A 257 -0.52 1.45 4.78
C PHE A 257 -1.35 0.45 5.60
N ASP A 258 -1.68 0.82 6.83
CA ASP A 258 -2.71 0.12 7.60
C ASP A 258 -4.11 0.56 7.15
N VAL A 259 -4.96 -0.42 6.83
CA VAL A 259 -6.33 -0.11 6.38
C VAL A 259 -7.19 0.51 7.47
N ASP A 260 -6.77 0.44 8.74
CA ASP A 260 -7.49 1.04 9.86
C ASP A 260 -7.29 2.56 9.96
N VAL A 261 -6.34 3.15 9.21
CA VAL A 261 -6.29 4.60 9.02
C VAL A 261 -7.59 5.15 8.45
N MET A 262 -8.31 4.30 7.73
CA MET A 262 -9.60 4.64 7.12
C MET A 262 -10.72 4.79 8.14
N GLU A 263 -11.71 5.61 7.80
CA GLU A 263 -12.97 5.62 8.53
C GLU A 263 -13.64 4.24 8.46
N PRO A 264 -14.02 3.62 9.60
CA PRO A 264 -14.59 2.26 9.65
C PRO A 264 -15.83 2.03 8.77
N ALA A 265 -16.51 3.09 8.34
CA ALA A 265 -17.61 2.98 7.38
C ALA A 265 -17.15 2.55 5.98
N TYR A 266 -15.86 2.76 5.65
CA TYR A 266 -15.25 2.42 4.35
C TYR A 266 -14.29 1.25 4.44
N ALA A 267 -13.71 0.99 5.61
CA ALA A 267 -12.82 -0.14 5.86
C ALA A 267 -13.17 -0.82 7.19
N PRO A 268 -14.33 -1.51 7.28
CA PRO A 268 -14.72 -2.20 8.52
C PRO A 268 -13.93 -3.49 8.76
N GLY A 269 -13.28 -4.03 7.72
CA GLY A 269 -12.59 -5.31 7.74
C GLY A 269 -11.16 -5.20 8.25
N THR A 270 -11.01 -4.76 9.50
CA THR A 270 -9.73 -4.66 10.19
C THR A 270 -9.83 -5.12 11.64
N GLY A 271 -8.68 -5.32 12.28
CA GLY A 271 -8.56 -5.74 13.65
C GLY A 271 -9.00 -4.68 14.66
N GLU A 272 -8.58 -3.46 14.49
CA GLU A 272 -8.65 -2.39 15.49
C GLU A 272 -9.23 -1.07 14.93
N PRO A 273 -10.46 -1.10 14.38
CA PRO A 273 -11.05 0.07 13.73
C PRO A 273 -11.34 1.18 14.73
N GLU A 274 -10.87 2.39 14.44
CA GLU A 274 -11.09 3.59 15.26
C GLU A 274 -11.87 4.64 14.44
N PRO A 275 -13.00 5.20 14.94
CA PRO A 275 -13.79 6.21 14.22
C PRO A 275 -13.03 7.52 13.98
N GLY A 276 -13.39 8.24 12.91
CA GLY A 276 -12.83 9.55 12.59
C GLY A 276 -11.63 9.49 11.66
N GLY A 277 -11.54 8.42 10.84
CA GLY A 277 -10.45 8.18 9.89
C GLY A 277 -10.61 8.85 8.55
N LEU A 278 -9.69 8.53 7.63
CA LEU A 278 -9.65 9.04 6.27
C LEU A 278 -10.77 8.46 5.42
N VAL A 279 -11.27 9.25 4.48
CA VAL A 279 -12.16 8.72 3.44
C VAL A 279 -11.35 8.23 2.23
N PRO A 280 -11.88 7.28 1.42
CA PRO A 280 -11.10 6.64 0.35
C PRO A 280 -10.41 7.60 -0.62
N ARG A 281 -11.08 8.70 -1.00
CA ARG A 281 -10.47 9.66 -1.93
C ARG A 281 -9.30 10.44 -1.33
N GLU A 282 -9.30 10.68 -0.01
CA GLU A 282 -8.18 11.35 0.68
C GLU A 282 -6.98 10.41 0.74
N ALA A 283 -7.20 9.17 1.15
CA ALA A 283 -6.16 8.15 1.20
C ALA A 283 -5.54 7.88 -0.19
N ILE A 284 -6.38 7.65 -1.21
CA ILE A 284 -5.92 7.45 -2.59
C ILE A 284 -5.13 8.66 -3.07
N TYR A 285 -5.62 9.87 -2.84
CA TYR A 285 -4.93 11.09 -3.26
C TYR A 285 -3.56 11.21 -2.61
N MET A 286 -3.48 11.07 -1.27
CA MET A 286 -2.21 11.20 -0.55
C MET A 286 -1.21 10.12 -0.95
N VAL A 287 -1.63 8.86 -1.09
CA VAL A 287 -0.74 7.77 -1.54
C VAL A 287 -0.23 8.01 -2.96
N ARG A 288 -1.09 8.46 -3.88
CA ARG A 288 -0.67 8.83 -5.23
C ARG A 288 0.41 9.91 -5.23
N GLU A 289 0.15 11.01 -4.50
CA GLU A 289 1.09 12.13 -4.48
C GLU A 289 2.40 11.78 -3.78
N VAL A 290 2.36 10.95 -2.73
CA VAL A 290 3.56 10.40 -2.08
C VAL A 290 4.35 9.57 -3.08
N VAL A 291 3.76 8.52 -3.65
CA VAL A 291 4.47 7.57 -4.52
C VAL A 291 4.99 8.25 -5.80
N LYS A 292 4.20 9.16 -6.38
CA LYS A 292 4.63 9.95 -7.56
C LYS A 292 5.87 10.81 -7.29
N ALA A 293 6.09 11.22 -6.04
CA ALA A 293 7.21 12.06 -5.65
C ALA A 293 8.48 11.28 -5.25
N LEU A 294 8.39 9.94 -5.18
CA LEU A 294 9.49 9.05 -4.83
C LEU A 294 10.16 8.48 -6.10
N ASP A 295 11.40 8.02 -5.94
CA ASP A 295 12.07 7.26 -6.98
C ASP A 295 11.47 5.85 -7.01
N PRO A 296 10.92 5.38 -8.14
CA PRO A 296 10.32 4.05 -8.22
C PRO A 296 11.32 2.90 -8.07
N ASP A 297 12.62 3.14 -8.29
CA ASP A 297 13.68 2.13 -8.12
C ASP A 297 14.06 1.96 -6.63
N ASP A 298 13.92 3.02 -5.82
CA ASP A 298 14.27 3.06 -4.40
C ASP A 298 13.00 3.12 -3.52
N PHE A 299 12.01 2.28 -3.85
CA PHE A 299 10.68 2.28 -3.24
C PHE A 299 10.23 0.89 -2.81
N GLY A 300 9.54 0.81 -1.67
CA GLY A 300 8.83 -0.38 -1.22
C GLY A 300 7.48 -0.03 -0.60
N PHE A 301 6.53 -0.97 -0.65
CA PHE A 301 5.17 -0.75 -0.19
C PHE A 301 4.56 -1.97 0.47
N ASP A 302 3.85 -1.76 1.57
CA ASP A 302 2.92 -2.75 2.10
C ASP A 302 1.52 -2.19 2.36
N VAL A 303 0.51 -3.10 2.33
CA VAL A 303 -0.83 -2.85 2.82
C VAL A 303 -1.22 -3.94 3.80
N VAL A 304 -1.57 -3.55 5.02
CA VAL A 304 -1.71 -4.45 6.17
C VAL A 304 -3.07 -4.35 6.85
N GLU A 305 -3.30 -5.23 7.83
CA GLU A 305 -4.47 -5.30 8.72
C GLU A 305 -5.81 -5.54 7.99
N VAL A 306 -5.78 -6.04 6.76
CA VAL A 306 -7.01 -6.48 6.09
C VAL A 306 -7.52 -7.76 6.72
N SER A 307 -8.60 -7.67 7.49
CA SER A 307 -9.25 -8.80 8.15
C SER A 307 -10.64 -9.08 7.57
N PRO A 308 -10.75 -9.96 6.56
CA PRO A 308 -12.00 -10.18 5.83
C PRO A 308 -13.12 -10.76 6.69
N ALA A 309 -12.79 -11.33 7.87
CA ALA A 309 -13.77 -11.84 8.80
C ALA A 309 -14.69 -10.75 9.39
N TYR A 310 -14.20 -9.50 9.43
CA TYR A 310 -14.94 -8.33 9.94
C TYR A 310 -15.41 -7.41 8.83
N ASP A 311 -15.04 -7.70 7.60
CA ASP A 311 -15.41 -6.88 6.46
C ASP A 311 -16.92 -6.96 6.22
N ALA A 312 -17.49 -5.87 5.71
CA ALA A 312 -18.90 -5.85 5.32
C ALA A 312 -19.09 -6.81 4.14
N SER A 313 -19.39 -8.06 4.47
CA SER A 313 -19.83 -9.03 3.47
C SER A 313 -21.26 -8.69 3.08
N ASP A 314 -21.45 -7.98 2.00
CA ASP A 314 -22.64 -8.23 1.21
C ASP A 314 -22.53 -9.68 0.73
N THR A 315 -23.54 -10.49 1.04
CA THR A 315 -23.65 -11.88 0.58
C THR A 315 -23.61 -12.02 -0.94
N ASN A 316 -23.54 -10.91 -1.66
CA ASN A 316 -23.39 -10.79 -3.11
C ASN A 316 -22.00 -10.34 -3.56
N SER A 317 -21.07 -9.99 -2.66
CA SER A 317 -19.70 -9.69 -3.07
C SER A 317 -18.94 -11.00 -3.28
N TYR A 318 -18.87 -11.43 -4.50
CA TYR A 318 -18.10 -12.60 -4.92
C TYR A 318 -16.59 -12.43 -4.68
N ASN A 319 -16.13 -11.23 -4.29
CA ASN A 319 -14.77 -10.79 -4.45
C ASN A 319 -14.19 -10.13 -3.17
N GLY A 320 -14.44 -10.68 -2.01
CA GLY A 320 -14.02 -10.07 -0.75
C GLY A 320 -14.98 -8.95 -0.30
N GLY A 321 -14.63 -8.22 0.73
CA GLY A 321 -15.41 -7.11 1.27
C GLY A 321 -14.97 -5.75 0.74
N ILE A 322 -15.54 -4.70 1.31
CA ILE A 322 -15.23 -3.31 0.96
C ILE A 322 -13.76 -2.99 1.25
N THR A 323 -13.26 -3.44 2.40
CA THR A 323 -11.86 -3.23 2.84
C THR A 323 -10.87 -3.92 1.90
N SER A 324 -11.13 -5.20 1.58
CA SER A 324 -10.29 -5.95 0.64
C SER A 324 -10.29 -5.30 -0.76
N GLY A 325 -11.45 -4.79 -1.21
CA GLY A 325 -11.58 -4.07 -2.47
C GLY A 325 -10.85 -2.72 -2.47
N PHE A 326 -10.83 -2.03 -1.34
CA PHE A 326 -10.07 -0.79 -1.18
C PHE A 326 -8.56 -1.06 -1.22
N ALA A 327 -8.07 -2.05 -0.46
CA ALA A 327 -6.66 -2.44 -0.46
C ALA A 327 -6.19 -2.86 -1.87
N ASN A 328 -6.99 -3.65 -2.58
CA ASN A 328 -6.72 -3.98 -3.97
C ASN A 328 -6.60 -2.73 -4.86
N ARG A 329 -7.56 -1.81 -4.75
CA ARG A 329 -7.54 -0.55 -5.50
C ARG A 329 -6.30 0.27 -5.17
N LEU A 330 -5.90 0.34 -3.89
CA LEU A 330 -4.74 1.10 -3.45
C LEU A 330 -3.44 0.61 -4.09
N ILE A 331 -3.25 -0.71 -4.18
CA ILE A 331 -2.10 -1.31 -4.86
C ILE A 331 -2.05 -0.89 -6.34
N ILE A 332 -3.18 -0.89 -7.03
CA ILE A 332 -3.25 -0.44 -8.43
C ILE A 332 -2.87 1.05 -8.55
N GLU A 333 -3.30 1.87 -7.59
CA GLU A 333 -2.95 3.29 -7.55
C GLU A 333 -1.45 3.52 -7.27
N VAL A 334 -0.85 2.70 -6.41
CA VAL A 334 0.61 2.70 -6.17
C VAL A 334 1.35 2.41 -7.48
N MET A 335 1.05 1.31 -8.15
CA MET A 335 1.68 0.96 -9.42
C MET A 335 1.46 2.02 -10.51
N GLY A 336 0.26 2.62 -10.57
CA GLY A 336 -0.04 3.70 -11.50
C GLY A 336 0.76 4.98 -11.20
N SER A 337 1.01 5.27 -9.92
CA SER A 337 1.80 6.44 -9.51
C SER A 337 3.30 6.24 -9.75
N MET A 338 3.80 5.02 -9.54
CA MET A 338 5.16 4.63 -9.95
C MET A 338 5.34 4.83 -11.47
N ALA A 339 4.37 4.38 -12.27
CA ALA A 339 4.41 4.55 -13.72
C ALA A 339 4.37 6.02 -14.17
N LEU A 340 3.69 6.90 -13.42
CA LEU A 340 3.72 8.35 -13.65
C LEU A 340 5.10 8.94 -13.36
N ALA A 341 5.71 8.54 -12.23
CA ALA A 341 7.03 8.97 -11.82
C ALA A 341 8.10 8.56 -12.86
N GLU A 342 8.11 7.29 -13.25
CA GLU A 342 9.02 6.72 -14.24
C GLU A 342 8.94 7.42 -15.59
N GLN A 343 7.72 7.74 -16.05
CA GLN A 343 7.51 8.41 -17.34
C GLN A 343 7.71 9.93 -17.27
N GLY A 344 7.91 10.51 -16.09
CA GLY A 344 7.99 11.95 -15.90
C GLY A 344 6.72 12.69 -16.36
N LEU A 345 5.56 12.05 -16.25
CA LEU A 345 4.29 12.58 -16.69
C LEU A 345 3.57 13.32 -15.53
N GLU A 346 3.02 14.47 -15.86
CA GLU A 346 2.02 15.09 -14.98
C GLU A 346 0.66 14.41 -15.15
N GLU A 347 -0.14 14.35 -14.09
CA GLU A 347 -1.49 13.83 -14.16
C GLU A 347 -2.31 14.49 -15.25
N GLY A 348 -2.78 13.71 -16.19
CA GLY A 348 -3.56 14.22 -17.30
C GLY A 348 -4.34 13.15 -18.01
N SER A 349 -5.54 12.84 -17.50
CA SER A 349 -6.46 11.97 -18.25
C SER A 349 -6.72 12.54 -19.65
N PRO A 350 -6.52 11.77 -20.74
CA PRO A 350 -6.93 12.18 -22.07
C PRO A 350 -8.46 12.39 -22.20
N ILE A 351 -9.21 11.95 -21.21
CA ILE A 351 -10.67 12.08 -21.14
C ILE A 351 -11.07 13.37 -20.38
N LYS A 352 -10.17 13.93 -19.56
CA LYS A 352 -10.43 15.23 -18.90
C LYS A 352 -10.41 16.34 -19.97
N PRO A 353 -11.35 17.30 -19.91
CA PRO A 353 -11.21 18.53 -20.70
C PRO A 353 -9.87 19.18 -20.39
N LYS A 354 -9.11 19.57 -21.40
CA LYS A 354 -7.79 20.21 -21.26
C LYS A 354 -7.79 21.55 -20.50
N GLU A 355 -9.00 22.10 -20.26
CA GLU A 355 -9.20 23.28 -19.42
C GLU A 355 -10.38 23.02 -18.46
N PRO A 356 -10.33 23.51 -17.22
CA PRO A 356 -11.50 23.50 -16.36
C PRO A 356 -12.62 24.19 -17.09
N LEU A 357 -13.81 23.61 -17.10
CA LEU A 357 -15.01 24.33 -17.52
C LEU A 357 -15.07 25.56 -16.63
N GLY A 358 -14.75 26.72 -17.21
CA GLY A 358 -14.97 28.00 -16.51
C GLY A 358 -16.39 28.07 -15.97
N PRO A 359 -16.66 28.88 -14.94
CA PRO A 359 -18.01 29.08 -14.48
C PRO A 359 -18.86 29.35 -15.70
N SER A 360 -19.93 28.56 -15.89
CA SER A 360 -20.86 28.76 -17.01
C SER A 360 -21.24 30.24 -17.03
N GLU A 361 -20.88 30.94 -18.10
CA GLU A 361 -21.37 32.27 -18.27
C GLU A 361 -22.90 32.16 -18.20
N SER A 362 -23.43 32.69 -17.12
CA SER A 362 -24.88 32.82 -16.94
C SER A 362 -25.40 33.65 -18.12
N THR A 363 -26.00 32.98 -19.07
CA THR A 363 -26.81 33.66 -20.09
C THR A 363 -28.09 34.16 -19.44
N ALA A 364 -27.94 35.01 -18.43
CA ALA A 364 -29.05 35.85 -18.00
C ALA A 364 -29.17 36.95 -19.06
N THR A 365 -30.05 36.76 -20.02
CA THR A 365 -30.58 37.82 -20.86
C THR A 365 -31.20 38.87 -19.93
N PRO A 366 -30.82 40.14 -20.02
CA PRO A 366 -31.52 41.18 -19.29
C PRO A 366 -33.01 41.15 -19.70
N ALA A 367 -33.89 41.10 -18.74
CA ALA A 367 -35.29 41.35 -19.01
C ALA A 367 -35.40 42.76 -19.56
N ASP A 368 -35.87 42.91 -20.78
CA ASP A 368 -36.29 44.21 -21.32
C ASP A 368 -37.41 44.73 -20.44
N ASP A 369 -37.15 45.83 -19.73
CA ASP A 369 -38.19 46.65 -19.10
C ASP A 369 -38.93 47.40 -20.20
N ASP A 370 -40.18 46.99 -20.42
CA ASP A 370 -41.24 47.83 -21.04
C ASP A 370 -42.35 48.14 -20.02
#